data_3a6edae993b60fe7526e7ff836d0a5e8
#
_entry.id   3a6edae993b60fe7526e7ff836d0a5e8
#
_cell.length_a   1.000
_cell.length_b   1.000
_cell.length_c   1.000
_cell.angle_alpha   90.00
_cell.angle_beta   90.00
_cell.angle_gamma   90.00
#
_symmetry.space_group_name_H-M   'P 1'
#
loop_
_entity.id
_entity.type
_entity.pdbx_description
1 polymer ?
#
loop_
_entity_poly.entity_id
_entity_poly.type
_entity_poly.pdbx_seq_one_letter_code
_entity_poly.pdbx_strand_id
1 'polypeptide(L)'
;IDFICGLGARFIWYFHYMPVGNDAAPQLLPNPEQREYMYHRIREIRATKPIFAMDFQNDGEYVGGCIAGGRRYLHINANGDVDPCVFIHYSNANIRSCTLLEALQSPIFMAYHDGQPFNDNHLRPCPMLENPQMLREIVEKTGAHSTDPQSPETADHLCAKCDEYAKNWQPTAERLWACSHDCSTCGAGCGKKD
;
A
#
# COMPACT_ATOMS: atom_id res chain seq x y z
N ILE A 1 -5.73 22.36 -1.81
CA ILE A 1 -5.72 21.96 -3.24
C ILE A 1 -5.74 23.21 -4.11
N ASP A 2 -6.66 24.15 -3.91
CA ASP A 2 -6.78 25.37 -4.76
C ASP A 2 -5.49 26.17 -4.82
N PHE A 3 -4.80 26.32 -3.70
CA PHE A 3 -3.48 26.96 -3.64
C PHE A 3 -2.46 26.23 -4.55
N ILE A 4 -2.39 24.92 -4.47
CA ILE A 4 -1.46 24.09 -5.28
C ILE A 4 -1.81 24.16 -6.78
N CYS A 5 -3.10 24.13 -7.11
CA CYS A 5 -3.58 24.33 -8.48
C CYS A 5 -3.20 25.72 -9.00
N GLY A 6 -3.34 26.75 -8.16
CA GLY A 6 -2.93 28.13 -8.48
C GLY A 6 -1.44 28.31 -8.75
N LEU A 7 -0.59 27.46 -8.17
CA LEU A 7 0.84 27.41 -8.46
C LEU A 7 1.17 26.66 -9.78
N GLY A 8 0.16 26.14 -10.49
CA GLY A 8 0.33 25.42 -11.73
C GLY A 8 0.67 23.93 -11.60
N ALA A 9 0.57 23.35 -10.41
CA ALA A 9 0.74 21.92 -10.22
C ALA A 9 -0.34 21.16 -10.99
N ARG A 10 0.06 20.09 -11.70
CA ARG A 10 -0.82 19.22 -12.49
C ARG A 10 -0.98 17.83 -11.92
N PHE A 11 -0.16 17.48 -10.93
CA PHE A 11 -0.11 16.20 -10.29
C PHE A 11 0.10 16.36 -8.79
N ILE A 12 -0.63 15.57 -7.99
CA ILE A 12 -0.43 15.46 -6.55
C ILE A 12 -0.58 14.00 -6.12
N TRP A 13 0.28 13.57 -5.23
CA TRP A 13 0.30 12.21 -4.71
C TRP A 13 0.10 12.22 -3.21
N TYR A 14 -0.94 11.53 -2.73
CA TYR A 14 -1.23 11.35 -1.31
C TYR A 14 -0.75 10.00 -0.84
N PHE A 15 -0.01 10.00 0.24
CA PHE A 15 0.40 8.80 0.96
C PHE A 15 -0.12 8.86 2.39
N HIS A 16 -0.56 7.73 2.91
CA HIS A 16 -0.74 7.56 4.34
C HIS A 16 0.63 7.41 5.00
N TYR A 17 0.69 7.72 6.29
CA TYR A 17 1.86 7.41 7.10
C TYR A 17 2.12 5.90 7.06
N MET A 18 3.38 5.51 6.93
CA MET A 18 3.81 4.12 6.94
C MET A 18 4.71 3.90 8.17
N PRO A 19 4.36 3.00 9.10
CA PRO A 19 5.03 2.86 10.39
C PRO A 19 6.29 1.99 10.27
N VAL A 20 7.24 2.41 9.44
CA VAL A 20 8.50 1.71 9.17
C VAL A 20 9.58 2.17 10.14
N GLY A 21 10.43 1.24 10.59
CA GLY A 21 11.52 1.48 11.54
C GLY A 21 11.10 1.33 13.00
N ASN A 22 12.09 1.13 13.87
CA ASN A 22 11.86 0.87 15.29
C ASN A 22 11.26 2.06 16.04
N ASP A 23 11.54 3.29 15.60
CA ASP A 23 11.04 4.53 16.21
C ASP A 23 9.77 5.06 15.51
N ALA A 24 9.09 4.22 14.75
CA ALA A 24 7.84 4.60 14.07
C ALA A 24 6.77 5.03 15.08
N ALA A 25 5.89 5.93 14.63
CA ALA A 25 4.80 6.51 15.42
C ALA A 25 3.42 6.02 14.93
N PRO A 26 2.97 4.79 15.30
CA PRO A 26 1.71 4.21 14.79
C PRO A 26 0.48 5.09 15.02
N GLN A 27 0.51 5.97 16.02
CA GLN A 27 -0.55 6.95 16.29
C GLN A 27 -0.76 7.98 15.17
N LEU A 28 0.16 8.07 14.21
CA LEU A 28 0.02 8.90 13.01
C LEU A 28 -0.70 8.19 11.86
N LEU A 29 -1.00 6.90 12.01
CA LEU A 29 -1.85 6.20 11.05
C LEU A 29 -3.25 6.83 11.03
N PRO A 30 -3.84 7.08 9.86
CA PRO A 30 -5.18 7.65 9.78
C PRO A 30 -6.20 6.65 10.36
N ASN A 31 -7.12 7.14 11.17
CA ASN A 31 -8.24 6.32 11.60
C ASN A 31 -9.20 6.02 10.42
N PRO A 32 -10.17 5.09 10.58
CA PRO A 32 -11.08 4.72 9.50
C PRO A 32 -11.85 5.90 8.92
N GLU A 33 -12.31 6.83 9.76
CA GLU A 33 -13.07 8.02 9.35
C GLU A 33 -12.21 8.98 8.53
N GLN A 34 -10.95 9.20 8.93
CA GLN A 34 -10.01 10.03 8.19
C GLN A 34 -9.69 9.40 6.83
N ARG A 35 -9.47 8.07 6.80
CA ARG A 35 -9.17 7.35 5.55
C ARG A 35 -10.38 7.34 4.60
N GLU A 36 -11.59 7.13 5.11
CA GLU A 36 -12.83 7.24 4.33
C GLU A 36 -13.04 8.66 3.80
N TYR A 37 -12.80 9.69 4.62
CA TYR A 37 -12.84 11.09 4.17
C TYR A 37 -11.88 11.33 3.00
N MET A 38 -10.64 10.83 3.10
CA MET A 38 -9.64 10.91 2.02
C MET A 38 -10.13 10.19 0.75
N TYR A 39 -10.69 8.98 0.89
CA TYR A 39 -11.26 8.20 -0.20
C TYR A 39 -12.29 9.02 -1.00
N HIS A 40 -13.25 9.63 -0.35
CA HIS A 40 -14.28 10.44 -1.02
C HIS A 40 -13.72 11.77 -1.54
N ARG A 41 -12.90 12.43 -0.75
CA ARG A 41 -12.39 13.77 -1.08
C ARG A 41 -11.47 13.77 -2.28
N ILE A 42 -10.62 12.76 -2.43
CA ILE A 42 -9.73 12.67 -3.59
C ILE A 42 -10.50 12.37 -4.86
N ARG A 43 -11.53 11.56 -4.80
CA ARG A 43 -12.44 11.32 -5.94
C ARG A 43 -13.16 12.60 -6.38
N GLU A 44 -13.65 13.37 -5.43
CA GLU A 44 -14.25 14.69 -5.70
C GLU A 44 -13.23 15.66 -6.33
N ILE A 45 -12.00 15.70 -5.82
CA ILE A 45 -10.92 16.54 -6.39
C ILE A 45 -10.67 16.16 -7.85
N ARG A 46 -10.59 14.87 -8.17
CA ARG A 46 -10.39 14.40 -9.55
C ARG A 46 -11.52 14.83 -10.48
N ALA A 47 -12.75 14.87 -9.97
CA ALA A 47 -13.91 15.26 -10.76
C ALA A 47 -14.05 16.77 -10.94
N THR A 48 -13.49 17.61 -10.04
CA THR A 48 -13.80 19.02 -9.96
C THR A 48 -12.61 19.96 -10.13
N LYS A 49 -11.38 19.45 -10.04
CA LYS A 49 -10.15 20.28 -10.07
C LYS A 49 -9.24 19.89 -11.22
N PRO A 50 -8.52 20.84 -11.84
CA PRO A 50 -7.62 20.57 -12.97
C PRO A 50 -6.26 20.01 -12.49
N ILE A 51 -6.30 18.98 -11.63
CA ILE A 51 -5.12 18.33 -11.07
C ILE A 51 -5.37 16.82 -11.02
N PHE A 52 -4.38 16.04 -11.44
CA PHE A 52 -4.42 14.59 -11.26
C PHE A 52 -3.99 14.27 -9.82
N ALA A 53 -4.94 13.81 -9.02
CA ALA A 53 -4.71 13.43 -7.62
C ALA A 53 -4.68 11.91 -7.50
N MET A 54 -3.58 11.35 -6.98
CA MET A 54 -3.41 9.92 -6.71
C MET A 54 -3.50 9.67 -5.20
N ASP A 55 -4.28 8.68 -4.81
CA ASP A 55 -4.41 8.17 -3.44
C ASP A 55 -3.77 6.79 -3.36
N PHE A 56 -2.52 6.73 -2.94
CA PHE A 56 -1.71 5.52 -3.04
C PHE A 56 -2.34 4.30 -2.36
N GLN A 57 -2.96 4.49 -1.19
CA GLN A 57 -3.55 3.40 -0.42
C GLN A 57 -5.00 3.07 -0.82
N ASN A 58 -5.76 4.03 -1.36
CA ASN A 58 -7.17 3.81 -1.70
C ASN A 58 -7.43 3.59 -3.20
N ASP A 59 -6.40 3.72 -4.04
CA ASP A 59 -6.53 3.52 -5.50
C ASP A 59 -6.27 2.07 -5.94
N GLY A 60 -6.17 1.13 -5.01
CA GLY A 60 -5.99 -0.28 -5.33
C GLY A 60 -7.04 -0.84 -6.30
N GLU A 61 -8.28 -0.35 -6.24
CA GLU A 61 -9.36 -0.77 -7.15
C GLU A 61 -9.05 -0.47 -8.63
N TYR A 62 -8.37 0.65 -8.92
CA TYR A 62 -8.04 1.05 -10.30
C TYR A 62 -6.83 0.31 -10.87
N VAL A 63 -6.02 -0.30 -10.01
CA VAL A 63 -4.78 -0.96 -10.41
C VAL A 63 -4.75 -2.46 -10.08
N GLY A 64 -5.85 -2.98 -9.53
CA GLY A 64 -5.99 -4.40 -9.19
C GLY A 64 -5.19 -4.81 -7.97
N GLY A 65 -5.19 -4.01 -6.91
CA GLY A 65 -4.51 -4.30 -5.66
C GLY A 65 -3.11 -3.65 -5.53
N CYS A 66 -2.21 -4.29 -4.78
CA CYS A 66 -0.85 -3.80 -4.57
C CYS A 66 -0.05 -3.76 -5.87
N ILE A 67 0.71 -2.69 -6.09
CA ILE A 67 1.56 -2.48 -7.28
C ILE A 67 3.02 -2.89 -7.07
N ALA A 68 3.42 -3.21 -5.86
CA ALA A 68 4.78 -3.55 -5.45
C ALA A 68 5.22 -4.97 -5.89
N GLY A 69 6.39 -5.39 -5.48
CA GLY A 69 6.93 -6.73 -5.75
C GLY A 69 7.24 -6.97 -7.22
N GLY A 70 7.70 -5.94 -7.95
CA GLY A 70 8.04 -6.03 -9.36
C GLY A 70 6.83 -5.99 -10.33
N ARG A 71 5.59 -5.97 -9.81
CA ARG A 71 4.39 -5.91 -10.65
C ARG A 71 4.30 -4.61 -11.45
N ARG A 72 4.56 -3.47 -10.81
CA ARG A 72 4.60 -2.13 -11.42
C ARG A 72 5.84 -1.35 -11.01
N TYR A 73 6.40 -1.63 -9.83
CA TYR A 73 7.62 -1.07 -9.33
C TYR A 73 8.29 -1.98 -8.31
N LEU A 74 9.55 -1.71 -8.03
CA LEU A 74 10.35 -2.22 -6.94
C LEU A 74 11.20 -1.08 -6.38
N HIS A 75 11.87 -1.32 -5.26
CA HIS A 75 12.81 -0.38 -4.68
C HIS A 75 14.23 -0.97 -4.71
N ILE A 76 15.22 -0.14 -4.98
CA ILE A 76 16.63 -0.49 -4.81
C ILE A 76 17.20 0.51 -3.81
N ASN A 77 17.66 0.02 -2.66
CA ASN A 77 18.19 0.87 -1.63
C ASN A 77 19.64 1.31 -1.92
N ALA A 78 20.21 2.18 -1.08
CA ALA A 78 21.56 2.70 -1.26
C ALA A 78 22.67 1.61 -1.20
N ASN A 79 22.40 0.48 -0.54
CA ASN A 79 23.31 -0.66 -0.48
C ASN A 79 23.21 -1.58 -1.71
N GLY A 80 22.20 -1.36 -2.56
CA GLY A 80 21.92 -2.19 -3.71
C GLY A 80 20.97 -3.35 -3.45
N ASP A 81 20.39 -3.47 -2.25
CA ASP A 81 19.38 -4.49 -1.99
C ASP A 81 18.10 -4.17 -2.77
N VAL A 82 17.48 -5.21 -3.30
CA VAL A 82 16.29 -5.09 -4.12
C VAL A 82 15.08 -5.47 -3.27
N ASP A 83 14.36 -4.45 -2.80
CA ASP A 83 13.20 -4.57 -1.96
C ASP A 83 11.90 -4.60 -2.78
N PRO A 84 10.87 -5.32 -2.37
CA PRO A 84 9.59 -5.32 -3.09
C PRO A 84 8.90 -3.95 -3.08
N CYS A 85 9.12 -3.13 -2.06
CA CYS A 85 8.50 -1.83 -1.88
C CYS A 85 9.42 -0.90 -1.09
N VAL A 86 9.35 0.40 -1.35
CA VAL A 86 10.07 1.43 -0.57
C VAL A 86 9.73 1.44 0.93
N PHE A 87 8.61 0.84 1.32
CA PHE A 87 8.16 0.72 2.71
C PHE A 87 8.39 -0.68 3.30
N ILE A 88 8.90 -1.61 2.53
CA ILE A 88 9.09 -3.01 2.95
C ILE A 88 10.55 -3.38 2.73
N HIS A 89 11.32 -3.23 3.81
CA HIS A 89 12.77 -3.33 3.82
C HIS A 89 13.21 -4.78 4.10
N TYR A 90 12.85 -5.69 3.19
CA TYR A 90 13.27 -7.10 3.22
C TYR A 90 13.68 -7.55 1.83
N SER A 91 14.80 -8.26 1.73
CA SER A 91 15.31 -8.74 0.45
C SER A 91 16.01 -10.09 0.54
N ASN A 92 16.10 -10.78 -0.61
CA ASN A 92 16.97 -11.92 -0.86
C ASN A 92 18.03 -11.59 -1.93
N ALA A 93 18.01 -10.39 -2.52
CA ALA A 93 18.81 -10.07 -3.70
C ALA A 93 19.47 -8.70 -3.62
N ASN A 94 20.66 -8.58 -4.20
CA ASN A 94 21.38 -7.32 -4.28
C ASN A 94 21.91 -7.13 -5.70
N ILE A 95 21.66 -5.98 -6.33
CA ILE A 95 22.05 -5.68 -7.72
C ILE A 95 23.58 -5.67 -7.98
N ARG A 96 24.39 -5.65 -6.93
CA ARG A 96 25.85 -5.76 -7.06
C ARG A 96 26.29 -7.20 -7.27
N SER A 97 25.44 -8.19 -6.99
CA SER A 97 25.74 -9.62 -7.09
C SER A 97 24.83 -10.38 -8.06
N CYS A 98 23.74 -9.78 -8.53
CA CYS A 98 22.84 -10.39 -9.49
C CYS A 98 22.26 -9.35 -10.47
N THR A 99 21.71 -9.83 -11.56
CA THR A 99 20.96 -8.99 -12.52
C THR A 99 19.57 -8.63 -11.96
N LEU A 100 18.97 -7.58 -12.50
CA LEU A 100 17.61 -7.19 -12.11
C LEU A 100 16.59 -8.32 -12.38
N LEU A 101 16.76 -9.08 -13.45
CA LEU A 101 15.89 -10.20 -13.77
C LEU A 101 16.01 -11.32 -12.72
N GLU A 102 17.22 -11.66 -12.29
CA GLU A 102 17.45 -12.60 -11.21
C GLU A 102 16.88 -12.12 -9.88
N ALA A 103 17.01 -10.81 -9.58
CA ALA A 103 16.40 -10.20 -8.40
C ALA A 103 14.87 -10.33 -8.40
N LEU A 104 14.22 -10.11 -9.55
CA LEU A 104 12.76 -10.29 -9.73
C LEU A 104 12.31 -11.76 -9.59
N GLN A 105 13.24 -12.71 -9.74
CA GLN A 105 13.01 -14.15 -9.53
C GLN A 105 13.43 -14.62 -8.14
N SER A 106 13.86 -13.72 -7.26
CA SER A 106 14.23 -14.07 -5.89
C SER A 106 13.02 -14.54 -5.08
N PRO A 107 13.22 -15.31 -4.00
CA PRO A 107 12.11 -15.89 -3.24
C PRO A 107 11.05 -14.89 -2.80
N ILE A 108 11.45 -13.71 -2.32
CA ILE A 108 10.48 -12.69 -1.87
C ILE A 108 9.66 -12.12 -3.02
N PHE A 109 10.26 -11.87 -4.19
CA PHE A 109 9.54 -11.37 -5.36
C PHE A 109 8.59 -12.42 -5.92
N MET A 110 8.99 -13.69 -5.94
CA MET A 110 8.11 -14.79 -6.35
C MET A 110 6.94 -14.96 -5.38
N ALA A 111 7.16 -14.83 -4.07
CA ALA A 111 6.07 -14.86 -3.09
C ALA A 111 5.09 -13.69 -3.27
N TYR A 112 5.59 -12.50 -3.66
CA TYR A 112 4.72 -11.38 -4.04
C TYR A 112 3.94 -11.66 -5.31
N HIS A 113 4.58 -12.21 -6.34
CA HIS A 113 3.94 -12.58 -7.60
C HIS A 113 2.80 -13.59 -7.38
N ASP A 114 3.06 -14.63 -6.61
CA ASP A 114 2.11 -15.73 -6.39
C ASP A 114 0.99 -15.34 -5.40
N GLY A 115 1.26 -14.43 -4.47
CA GLY A 115 0.31 -13.99 -3.44
C GLY A 115 -0.60 -12.84 -3.85
N GLN A 116 -0.32 -12.13 -4.94
CA GLN A 116 -1.14 -11.01 -5.38
C GLN A 116 -2.38 -11.46 -6.18
N PRO A 117 -3.54 -10.79 -5.98
CA PRO A 117 -3.79 -9.72 -5.00
C PRO A 117 -3.83 -10.27 -3.59
N PHE A 118 -3.22 -9.58 -2.62
CA PHE A 118 -3.19 -10.00 -1.21
C PHE A 118 -4.56 -9.97 -0.52
N ASN A 119 -5.54 -9.35 -1.16
CA ASN A 119 -6.92 -9.27 -0.71
C ASN A 119 -7.83 -9.00 -1.92
N ASP A 120 -8.97 -9.68 -1.98
CA ASP A 120 -9.98 -9.46 -3.03
C ASP A 120 -10.62 -8.07 -2.94
N ASN A 121 -10.67 -7.51 -1.75
CA ASN A 121 -11.03 -6.12 -1.54
C ASN A 121 -9.78 -5.23 -1.76
N HIS A 122 -9.71 -4.61 -2.93
CA HIS A 122 -8.56 -3.79 -3.32
C HIS A 122 -8.47 -2.44 -2.58
N LEU A 123 -9.36 -2.13 -1.65
CA LEU A 123 -9.18 -1.08 -0.65
C LEU A 123 -8.34 -1.56 0.55
N ARG A 124 -7.88 -2.81 0.51
CA ARG A 124 -6.97 -3.45 1.45
C ARG A 124 -5.77 -4.07 0.71
N PRO A 125 -5.05 -3.30 -0.13
CA PRO A 125 -4.09 -3.89 -1.07
C PRO A 125 -2.75 -4.29 -0.46
N CYS A 126 -2.31 -3.64 0.64
CA CYS A 126 -0.94 -3.75 1.13
C CYS A 126 -0.75 -4.98 2.03
N PRO A 127 0.29 -5.81 1.78
CA PRO A 127 0.58 -6.96 2.63
C PRO A 127 1.12 -6.58 4.02
N MET A 128 1.57 -5.32 4.22
CA MET A 128 2.01 -4.82 5.50
C MET A 128 0.88 -4.09 6.24
N LEU A 129 0.28 -3.09 5.59
CA LEU A 129 -0.61 -2.14 6.26
C LEU A 129 -2.00 -2.74 6.53
N GLU A 130 -2.57 -3.46 5.57
CA GLU A 130 -3.92 -4.01 5.66
C GLU A 130 -3.98 -5.53 5.81
N ASN A 131 -2.89 -6.24 5.49
CA ASN A 131 -2.81 -7.69 5.58
C ASN A 131 -1.47 -8.11 6.25
N PRO A 132 -1.17 -7.65 7.48
CA PRO A 132 0.15 -7.82 8.10
C PRO A 132 0.56 -9.29 8.28
N GLN A 133 -0.40 -10.20 8.41
CA GLN A 133 -0.12 -11.62 8.46
C GLN A 133 0.53 -12.14 7.15
N MET A 134 0.13 -11.59 6.00
CA MET A 134 0.72 -11.97 4.70
C MET A 134 2.20 -11.62 4.63
N LEU A 135 2.59 -10.44 5.12
CA LEU A 135 4.01 -10.06 5.11
C LEU A 135 4.85 -10.94 6.06
N ARG A 136 4.32 -11.28 7.25
CA ARG A 136 4.99 -12.22 8.17
C ARG A 136 5.29 -13.54 7.46
N GLU A 137 4.27 -14.14 6.86
CA GLU A 137 4.37 -15.41 6.15
C GLU A 137 5.33 -15.35 4.95
N ILE A 138 5.30 -14.26 4.19
CA ILE A 138 6.20 -14.04 3.06
C ILE A 138 7.66 -13.99 3.55
N VAL A 139 7.96 -13.18 4.56
CA VAL A 139 9.33 -13.02 5.06
C VAL A 139 9.83 -14.32 5.69
N GLU A 140 9.02 -15.01 6.49
CA GLU A 140 9.36 -16.29 7.10
C GLU A 140 9.63 -17.36 6.05
N LYS A 141 8.71 -17.55 5.11
CA LYS A 141 8.80 -18.56 4.05
C LYS A 141 9.99 -18.35 3.12
N THR A 142 10.31 -17.08 2.83
CA THR A 142 11.37 -16.75 1.88
C THR A 142 12.75 -16.60 2.51
N GLY A 143 12.82 -16.48 3.83
CA GLY A 143 14.07 -16.19 4.54
C GLY A 143 14.67 -14.83 4.16
N ALA A 144 13.84 -13.88 3.71
CA ALA A 144 14.30 -12.54 3.39
C ALA A 144 14.83 -11.84 4.66
N HIS A 145 15.98 -11.18 4.52
CA HIS A 145 16.60 -10.45 5.63
C HIS A 145 16.18 -8.97 5.59
N SER A 146 16.23 -8.33 6.75
CA SER A 146 16.03 -6.88 6.85
C SER A 146 17.15 -6.13 6.12
N THR A 147 16.78 -5.17 5.30
CA THR A 147 17.69 -4.33 4.50
C THR A 147 17.87 -2.93 5.09
N ASP A 148 17.25 -2.62 6.23
CA ASP A 148 17.49 -1.38 6.96
C ASP A 148 18.81 -1.47 7.75
N PRO A 149 19.86 -0.73 7.33
CA PRO A 149 21.16 -0.82 7.98
C PRO A 149 21.23 -0.10 9.33
N GLN A 150 20.34 0.87 9.57
CA GLN A 150 20.36 1.69 10.77
C GLN A 150 19.46 1.12 11.87
N SER A 151 18.35 0.52 11.48
CA SER A 151 17.31 0.05 12.37
C SER A 151 16.72 -1.27 11.90
N PRO A 152 17.52 -2.36 11.82
CA PRO A 152 17.02 -3.66 11.39
C PRO A 152 15.81 -4.06 12.23
N GLU A 153 14.76 -4.46 11.56
CA GLU A 153 13.47 -4.76 12.17
C GLU A 153 12.98 -6.15 11.72
N THR A 154 12.42 -6.93 12.64
CA THR A 154 11.78 -8.19 12.27
C THR A 154 10.40 -7.94 11.65
N ALA A 155 9.96 -8.85 10.79
CA ALA A 155 8.63 -8.75 10.19
C ALA A 155 7.52 -8.77 11.25
N ASP A 156 7.69 -9.51 12.34
CA ASP A 156 6.73 -9.53 13.45
C ASP A 156 6.61 -8.15 14.13
N HIS A 157 7.73 -7.50 14.42
CA HIS A 157 7.72 -6.19 15.05
C HIS A 157 7.11 -5.13 14.11
N LEU A 158 7.51 -5.12 12.84
CA LEU A 158 6.93 -4.22 11.83
C LEU A 158 5.41 -4.41 11.71
N CYS A 159 4.98 -5.65 11.53
CA CYS A 159 3.58 -5.97 11.31
C CYS A 159 2.70 -5.76 12.56
N ALA A 160 3.25 -5.95 13.77
CA ALA A 160 2.53 -5.68 15.02
C ALA A 160 2.02 -4.23 15.11
N LYS A 161 2.75 -3.28 14.53
CA LYS A 161 2.34 -1.87 14.45
C LYS A 161 1.13 -1.64 13.53
N CYS A 162 0.84 -2.59 12.63
CA CYS A 162 -0.24 -2.50 11.65
C CYS A 162 -1.47 -3.34 12.02
N ASP A 163 -1.37 -4.29 12.96
CA ASP A 163 -2.43 -5.25 13.26
C ASP A 163 -3.76 -4.55 13.67
N GLU A 164 -3.68 -3.59 14.57
CA GLU A 164 -4.86 -2.85 15.02
C GLU A 164 -5.45 -1.97 13.90
N TYR A 165 -4.60 -1.31 13.15
CA TYR A 165 -5.00 -0.51 11.99
C TYR A 165 -5.73 -1.35 10.94
N ALA A 166 -5.18 -2.51 10.58
CA ALA A 166 -5.77 -3.42 9.60
C ALA A 166 -7.17 -3.89 10.04
N LYS A 167 -7.30 -4.26 11.32
CA LYS A 167 -8.56 -4.67 11.93
C LYS A 167 -9.60 -3.55 11.92
N ASN A 168 -9.20 -2.34 12.29
CA ASN A 168 -10.11 -1.20 12.39
C ASN A 168 -10.55 -0.69 11.01
N TRP A 169 -9.68 -0.76 10.00
CA TRP A 169 -10.01 -0.36 8.63
C TRP A 169 -10.94 -1.35 7.92
N GLN A 170 -10.86 -2.64 8.24
CA GLN A 170 -11.57 -3.71 7.52
C GLN A 170 -13.07 -3.45 7.33
N PRO A 171 -13.89 -3.13 8.37
CA PRO A 171 -15.32 -2.94 8.18
C PRO A 171 -15.67 -1.78 7.25
N THR A 172 -14.91 -0.70 7.32
CA THR A 172 -15.08 0.46 6.43
C THR A 172 -14.71 0.12 4.99
N ALA A 173 -13.60 -0.58 4.79
CA ALA A 173 -13.18 -1.05 3.47
C ALA A 173 -14.20 -1.99 2.83
N GLU A 174 -14.75 -2.94 3.59
CA GLU A 174 -15.78 -3.87 3.11
C GLU A 174 -17.06 -3.12 2.70
N ARG A 175 -17.51 -2.17 3.50
CA ARG A 175 -18.66 -1.34 3.17
C ARG A 175 -18.44 -0.49 1.90
N LEU A 176 -17.31 0.18 1.80
CA LEU A 176 -16.97 1.01 0.62
C LEU A 176 -16.83 0.15 -0.63
N TRP A 177 -16.21 -1.03 -0.52
CA TRP A 177 -16.04 -1.96 -1.62
C TRP A 177 -17.39 -2.48 -2.14
N ALA A 178 -18.28 -2.89 -1.24
CA ALA A 178 -19.63 -3.32 -1.60
C ALA A 178 -20.42 -2.19 -2.29
N CYS A 179 -20.35 -0.95 -1.79
CA CYS A 179 -21.02 0.20 -2.40
C CYS A 179 -20.51 0.53 -3.81
N SER A 180 -19.23 0.28 -4.10
CA SER A 180 -18.66 0.56 -5.42
C SER A 180 -18.89 -0.56 -6.45
N HIS A 181 -19.13 -1.80 -6.00
CA HIS A 181 -19.23 -2.99 -6.85
C HIS A 181 -20.62 -3.64 -6.86
N ASP A 182 -21.47 -3.39 -5.86
CA ASP A 182 -22.84 -3.91 -5.79
C ASP A 182 -23.84 -2.83 -5.36
N CYS A 183 -24.49 -2.21 -6.36
CA CYS A 183 -25.52 -1.20 -6.13
C CYS A 183 -26.77 -1.75 -5.40
N SER A 184 -26.96 -3.06 -5.28
CA SER A 184 -28.13 -3.67 -4.63
C SER A 184 -28.05 -3.61 -3.10
N THR A 185 -26.85 -3.47 -2.54
CA THR A 185 -26.59 -3.47 -1.10
C THR A 185 -26.42 -2.09 -0.48
N CYS A 186 -26.28 -1.05 -1.32
CA CYS A 186 -26.03 0.31 -0.88
C CYS A 186 -27.32 1.02 -0.48
N GLY A 187 -27.68 0.99 0.81
CA GLY A 187 -28.81 1.74 1.40
C GLY A 187 -28.63 3.27 1.46
N ALA A 188 -27.46 3.79 1.09
CA ALA A 188 -27.17 5.22 0.96
C ALA A 188 -27.04 5.53 -0.52
N GLY A 189 -28.00 6.26 -1.11
CA GLY A 189 -28.09 6.58 -2.53
C GLY A 189 -26.76 6.89 -3.20
N CYS A 190 -26.16 5.89 -3.81
CA CYS A 190 -25.11 6.06 -4.79
C CYS A 190 -25.77 6.79 -5.96
N GLY A 191 -25.53 8.11 -6.07
CA GLY A 191 -26.03 8.88 -7.20
C GLY A 191 -25.49 8.27 -8.50
N LYS A 192 -26.34 7.53 -9.21
CA LYS A 192 -26.11 7.29 -10.63
C LYS A 192 -26.00 8.67 -11.26
N LYS A 193 -24.82 9.01 -11.74
CA LYS A 193 -24.68 10.05 -12.74
C LYS A 193 -24.71 9.33 -14.07
N ASP A 194 -25.81 9.56 -14.81
CA ASP A 194 -25.95 9.28 -16.23
C ASP A 194 -24.88 9.99 -17.05
#